data_0f3ff04370586f9f05fd7720d800c962
#
_entry.id   0f3ff04370586f9f05fd7720d800c962
#
_cell.length_a   1.000
_cell.length_b   1.000
_cell.length_c   1.000
_cell.angle_alpha   90.00
_cell.angle_beta   90.00
_cell.angle_gamma   90.00
#
_symmetry.space_group_name_H-M   'P 1'
#
loop_
_entity.id
_entity.type
_entity.pdbx_description
1 polymer ?
#
loop_
_entity_poly.entity_id
_entity_poly.type
_entity_poly.pdbx_seq_one_letter_code
_entity_poly.pdbx_strand_id
1 'polypeptide(L)'
;MKSFLKLFFLLFLLSCNNNDDPQEQNDLDCSGDYSTENVLININENIFNSDESVNNYSRYSWTSDGIDRILSGNGIPNHEVGTFPNADNPNTIREQNVNKRFTLCPEIITESGLEVVGPALVIAYALNSVKFDPATAGRCNDAGVCSLAQGKGSWNIEALGHITFNFGDDMNHAHVQPNGAYHYHGIPELLVDFLGDNQGMTIVGWASDGFPVYARYGFSDPNDPNSSIKSLKPS
;
A
#
# COMPACT_ATOMS: atom_id res chain seq x y z
N MET A 1 -61.81 -42.81 54.50
CA MET A 1 -60.69 -43.36 53.69
C MET A 1 -60.24 -42.27 52.68
N LYS A 2 -59.14 -41.64 52.93
CA LYS A 2 -58.59 -40.52 52.10
C LYS A 2 -57.49 -41.06 51.22
N SER A 3 -57.72 -41.08 49.91
CA SER A 3 -56.73 -41.46 48.91
C SER A 3 -55.83 -40.26 48.57
N PHE A 4 -54.52 -40.38 48.78
CA PHE A 4 -53.54 -39.41 48.43
C PHE A 4 -53.07 -39.69 47.00
N LEU A 5 -53.39 -38.76 46.09
CA LEU A 5 -52.83 -38.72 44.71
C LEU A 5 -51.46 -38.04 44.73
N LYS A 6 -50.40 -38.82 44.51
CA LYS A 6 -49.05 -38.28 44.35
C LYS A 6 -48.88 -37.81 42.89
N LEU A 7 -48.80 -36.51 42.72
CA LEU A 7 -48.43 -35.84 41.47
C LEU A 7 -46.92 -35.90 41.28
N PHE A 8 -46.50 -36.67 40.27
CA PHE A 8 -45.06 -36.74 39.86
C PHE A 8 -44.81 -35.60 38.90
N PHE A 9 -44.01 -34.60 39.34
CA PHE A 9 -43.55 -33.51 38.51
C PHE A 9 -42.29 -33.98 37.80
N LEU A 10 -42.43 -34.25 36.48
CA LEU A 10 -41.31 -34.59 35.61
C LEU A 10 -40.66 -33.27 35.15
N LEU A 11 -39.51 -32.90 35.73
CA LEU A 11 -38.69 -31.79 35.25
C LEU A 11 -38.00 -32.22 33.93
N PHE A 12 -38.45 -31.67 32.82
CA PHE A 12 -37.71 -31.70 31.57
C PHE A 12 -36.59 -30.65 31.69
N LEU A 13 -35.37 -31.10 31.89
CA LEU A 13 -34.18 -30.28 31.68
C LEU A 13 -33.97 -30.16 30.16
N LEU A 14 -34.39 -29.02 29.57
CA LEU A 14 -33.95 -28.60 28.24
C LEU A 14 -32.48 -28.22 28.36
N SER A 15 -31.62 -29.16 28.00
CA SER A 15 -30.21 -28.88 27.71
C SER A 15 -30.18 -28.10 26.41
N CYS A 16 -29.99 -26.78 26.47
CA CYS A 16 -29.52 -26.01 25.33
C CYS A 16 -28.08 -26.44 25.05
N ASN A 17 -27.89 -27.28 24.06
CA ASN A 17 -26.58 -27.43 23.42
C ASN A 17 -26.34 -26.18 22.62
N ASN A 18 -25.66 -25.21 23.21
CA ASN A 18 -24.93 -24.20 22.46
C ASN A 18 -23.74 -24.92 21.89
N ASN A 19 -23.87 -25.48 20.70
CA ASN A 19 -22.76 -25.70 19.80
C ASN A 19 -22.38 -24.33 19.24
N ASP A 20 -21.78 -23.49 20.05
CA ASP A 20 -20.85 -22.51 19.57
C ASP A 20 -19.62 -23.34 19.16
N ASP A 21 -19.63 -23.79 17.89
CA ASP A 21 -18.39 -24.17 17.20
C ASP A 21 -17.46 -22.96 17.34
N PRO A 22 -16.30 -23.11 18.01
CA PRO A 22 -15.31 -22.08 17.91
C PRO A 22 -14.99 -22.00 16.42
N GLN A 23 -15.33 -20.87 15.79
CA GLN A 23 -14.70 -20.52 14.51
C GLN A 23 -13.22 -20.75 14.75
N GLU A 24 -12.64 -21.72 14.05
CA GLU A 24 -11.20 -21.82 13.93
C GLU A 24 -10.74 -20.45 13.43
N GLN A 25 -10.33 -19.62 14.37
CA GLN A 25 -9.52 -18.47 14.08
C GLN A 25 -8.28 -19.11 13.49
N ASN A 26 -8.14 -19.05 12.17
CA ASN A 26 -6.90 -19.41 11.51
C ASN A 26 -5.87 -18.44 12.06
N ASP A 27 -5.22 -18.86 13.15
CA ASP A 27 -4.04 -18.19 13.67
C ASP A 27 -3.01 -18.26 12.54
N LEU A 28 -2.80 -17.14 11.89
CA LEU A 28 -1.80 -17.00 10.84
C LEU A 28 -0.44 -17.22 11.52
N ASP A 29 0.11 -18.42 11.40
CA ASP A 29 1.43 -18.75 11.91
C ASP A 29 2.48 -18.21 10.93
N CYS A 30 2.78 -16.92 11.10
CA CYS A 30 3.91 -16.33 10.39
C CYS A 30 5.20 -16.89 10.99
N SER A 31 6.01 -17.56 10.22
CA SER A 31 7.29 -18.16 10.63
C SER A 31 8.36 -17.18 11.11
N GLY A 32 7.99 -15.93 11.38
CA GLY A 32 8.79 -14.85 11.96
C GLY A 32 7.89 -13.77 12.55
N ASP A 33 8.46 -12.85 13.30
CA ASP A 33 7.75 -11.71 13.96
C ASP A 33 7.28 -10.62 12.97
N TYR A 34 6.93 -10.98 11.74
CA TYR A 34 6.58 -10.03 10.69
C TYR A 34 5.08 -9.99 10.37
N SER A 35 4.21 -10.51 11.24
CA SER A 35 2.77 -10.41 11.04
C SER A 35 2.34 -8.95 10.94
N THR A 36 1.65 -8.62 9.86
CA THR A 36 1.04 -7.30 9.63
C THR A 36 -0.47 -7.34 9.85
N GLU A 37 -0.96 -8.38 10.50
CA GLU A 37 -2.36 -8.53 10.86
C GLU A 37 -2.83 -7.34 11.70
N ASN A 38 -4.07 -6.93 11.48
CA ASN A 38 -4.73 -5.82 12.19
C ASN A 38 -4.10 -4.42 11.98
N VAL A 39 -3.11 -4.26 11.11
CA VAL A 39 -2.55 -2.95 10.79
C VAL A 39 -3.22 -2.38 9.54
N LEU A 40 -3.91 -1.25 9.68
CA LEU A 40 -4.56 -0.52 8.58
C LEU A 40 -5.44 -1.42 7.68
N ILE A 41 -6.33 -2.17 8.28
CA ILE A 41 -7.43 -2.89 7.65
C ILE A 41 -8.78 -2.22 8.00
N ASN A 42 -9.86 -2.62 7.32
CA ASN A 42 -11.19 -2.03 7.48
C ASN A 42 -11.26 -0.54 7.14
N ILE A 43 -10.45 -0.10 6.18
CA ILE A 43 -10.53 1.24 5.60
C ILE A 43 -11.51 1.19 4.43
N ASN A 44 -12.40 2.17 4.34
CA ASN A 44 -13.30 2.33 3.20
C ASN A 44 -13.55 3.82 2.96
N GLU A 45 -12.95 4.35 1.92
CA GLU A 45 -12.95 5.77 1.64
C GLU A 45 -13.55 6.08 0.26
N ASN A 46 -14.27 7.19 0.21
CA ASN A 46 -14.84 7.77 -1.01
C ASN A 46 -14.76 9.30 -0.92
N ILE A 47 -13.62 9.85 -1.28
CA ILE A 47 -13.26 11.26 -1.09
C ILE A 47 -13.28 11.95 -2.45
N PHE A 48 -14.08 13.01 -2.59
CA PHE A 48 -14.05 13.82 -3.80
C PHE A 48 -12.81 14.70 -3.82
N ASN A 49 -11.98 14.52 -4.84
CA ASN A 49 -10.85 15.38 -5.12
C ASN A 49 -11.26 16.45 -6.14
N SER A 50 -11.28 17.69 -5.68
CA SER A 50 -11.69 18.86 -6.48
C SER A 50 -10.54 19.52 -7.26
N ASP A 51 -9.33 18.95 -7.20
CA ASP A 51 -8.22 19.41 -8.03
C ASP A 51 -8.60 19.38 -9.51
N GLU A 52 -8.24 20.44 -10.25
CA GLU A 52 -8.64 20.59 -11.67
C GLU A 52 -8.12 19.47 -12.56
N SER A 53 -6.97 18.88 -12.22
CA SER A 53 -6.38 17.75 -12.96
C SER A 53 -7.01 16.40 -12.57
N VAL A 54 -7.80 16.35 -11.51
CA VAL A 54 -8.45 15.14 -11.01
C VAL A 54 -9.96 15.20 -11.18
N ASN A 55 -10.64 16.14 -10.53
CA ASN A 55 -12.09 16.36 -10.53
C ASN A 55 -12.89 15.06 -10.50
N ASN A 56 -12.56 14.16 -9.57
CA ASN A 56 -13.12 12.82 -9.46
C ASN A 56 -13.06 12.32 -8.01
N TYR A 57 -13.75 11.23 -7.73
CA TYR A 57 -13.68 10.57 -6.44
C TYR A 57 -12.47 9.64 -6.33
N SER A 58 -11.68 9.81 -5.28
CA SER A 58 -10.73 8.80 -4.80
C SER A 58 -11.50 7.75 -4.02
N ARG A 59 -11.52 6.51 -4.53
CA ARG A 59 -12.24 5.38 -3.91
C ARG A 59 -11.26 4.26 -3.64
N TYR A 60 -11.20 3.84 -2.37
CA TYR A 60 -10.36 2.73 -1.97
C TYR A 60 -10.85 2.07 -0.69
N SER A 61 -10.62 0.78 -0.61
CA SER A 61 -10.89 -0.01 0.59
C SER A 61 -9.75 -1.00 0.85
N TRP A 62 -9.46 -1.18 2.12
CA TRP A 62 -8.54 -2.17 2.62
C TRP A 62 -9.27 -3.10 3.57
N THR A 63 -9.25 -4.38 3.27
CA THR A 63 -9.87 -5.44 4.07
C THR A 63 -8.86 -6.58 4.26
N SER A 64 -9.24 -7.60 5.04
CA SER A 64 -8.46 -8.83 5.18
C SER A 64 -9.37 -10.04 5.10
N ASP A 65 -8.82 -11.14 4.59
CA ASP A 65 -9.46 -12.46 4.65
C ASP A 65 -8.77 -13.41 5.66
N GLY A 66 -7.88 -12.84 6.50
CA GLY A 66 -7.10 -13.59 7.49
C GLY A 66 -5.81 -14.21 6.94
N ILE A 67 -5.55 -14.12 5.63
CA ILE A 67 -4.31 -14.56 4.97
C ILE A 67 -3.64 -13.38 4.29
N ASP A 68 -4.43 -12.58 3.59
CA ASP A 68 -3.97 -11.43 2.85
C ASP A 68 -4.70 -10.16 3.27
N ARG A 69 -4.02 -9.05 3.14
CA ARG A 69 -4.57 -7.71 3.05
C ARG A 69 -5.06 -7.48 1.62
N ILE A 70 -6.28 -7.04 1.46
CA ILE A 70 -6.93 -6.88 0.16
C ILE A 70 -7.19 -5.41 -0.10
N LEU A 71 -6.63 -4.89 -1.18
CA LEU A 71 -6.90 -3.56 -1.70
C LEU A 71 -7.88 -3.64 -2.88
N SER A 72 -8.95 -2.86 -2.79
CA SER A 72 -9.79 -2.49 -3.92
C SER A 72 -9.82 -0.98 -4.05
N GLY A 73 -9.62 -0.43 -5.26
CA GLY A 73 -9.58 1.01 -5.45
C GLY A 73 -9.55 1.43 -6.91
N ASN A 74 -9.54 2.74 -7.14
CA ASN A 74 -9.54 3.30 -8.49
C ASN A 74 -8.26 4.08 -8.86
N GLY A 75 -7.24 4.10 -8.00
CA GLY A 75 -5.96 4.75 -8.27
C GLY A 75 -6.03 6.28 -8.46
N ILE A 76 -7.13 6.90 -8.03
CA ILE A 76 -7.29 8.35 -8.02
C ILE A 76 -6.71 8.90 -6.71
N PRO A 77 -5.77 9.86 -6.73
CA PRO A 77 -5.23 10.46 -5.52
C PRO A 77 -6.30 11.22 -4.72
N ASN A 78 -6.20 11.21 -3.39
CA ASN A 78 -7.09 11.90 -2.46
C ASN A 78 -6.55 13.26 -1.99
N HIS A 79 -5.54 13.77 -2.65
CA HIS A 79 -4.82 15.01 -2.36
C HIS A 79 -4.64 15.83 -3.64
N GLU A 80 -4.21 17.09 -3.50
CA GLU A 80 -3.87 17.94 -4.63
C GLU A 80 -2.71 17.34 -5.45
N VAL A 81 -2.73 17.58 -6.75
CA VAL A 81 -1.71 17.13 -7.69
C VAL A 81 -1.18 18.32 -8.50
N GLY A 82 -0.15 18.10 -9.29
CA GLY A 82 0.27 19.06 -10.29
C GLY A 82 -0.69 19.18 -11.46
N THR A 83 -0.43 20.14 -12.32
CA THR A 83 -1.21 20.29 -13.58
C THR A 83 -0.92 19.15 -14.54
N PHE A 84 -1.95 18.38 -14.89
CA PHE A 84 -1.89 17.32 -15.91
C PHE A 84 -3.06 17.48 -16.92
N PRO A 85 -2.79 17.46 -18.25
CA PRO A 85 -1.46 17.32 -18.87
C PRO A 85 -0.58 18.56 -18.70
N ASN A 86 0.75 18.37 -18.76
CA ASN A 86 1.73 19.44 -18.79
C ASN A 86 2.70 19.29 -19.98
N ALA A 87 3.66 20.22 -20.13
CA ALA A 87 4.59 20.24 -21.26
C ALA A 87 5.46 18.98 -21.36
N ASP A 88 5.82 18.38 -20.23
CA ASP A 88 6.69 17.23 -20.13
C ASP A 88 5.93 15.91 -19.89
N ASN A 89 4.65 16.00 -19.51
CA ASN A 89 3.75 14.85 -19.34
C ASN A 89 2.38 15.13 -19.99
N PRO A 90 2.11 14.63 -21.19
CA PRO A 90 0.90 14.94 -21.95
C PRO A 90 -0.32 14.10 -21.51
N ASN A 91 -0.22 13.32 -20.45
CA ASN A 91 -1.25 12.39 -20.02
C ASN A 91 -2.21 13.02 -19.02
N THR A 92 -3.46 12.56 -18.99
CA THR A 92 -4.49 12.98 -18.02
C THR A 92 -4.75 11.86 -17.02
N ILE A 93 -5.01 12.22 -15.77
CA ILE A 93 -5.37 11.27 -14.70
C ILE A 93 -6.71 10.60 -15.03
N ARG A 94 -6.75 9.28 -14.90
CA ARG A 94 -7.95 8.46 -15.12
C ARG A 94 -8.04 7.35 -14.11
N GLU A 95 -9.28 6.94 -13.83
CA GLU A 95 -9.54 5.78 -12.99
C GLU A 95 -8.85 4.51 -13.50
N GLN A 96 -8.36 3.73 -12.56
CA GLN A 96 -7.77 2.42 -12.77
C GLN A 96 -8.64 1.37 -12.08
N ASN A 97 -8.49 0.11 -12.45
CA ASN A 97 -9.08 -1.00 -11.72
C ASN A 97 -8.01 -1.64 -10.82
N VAL A 98 -7.96 -1.19 -9.57
CA VAL A 98 -6.97 -1.67 -8.59
C VAL A 98 -7.61 -2.75 -7.74
N ASN A 99 -7.13 -3.99 -7.89
CA ASN A 99 -7.48 -5.12 -7.04
C ASN A 99 -6.19 -5.87 -6.73
N LYS A 100 -5.72 -5.80 -5.49
CA LYS A 100 -4.43 -6.33 -5.06
C LYS A 100 -4.55 -7.09 -3.76
N ARG A 101 -3.68 -8.04 -3.59
CA ARG A 101 -3.55 -8.86 -2.37
C ARG A 101 -2.09 -8.79 -1.92
N PHE A 102 -1.90 -8.65 -0.62
CA PHE A 102 -0.60 -8.54 0.04
C PHE A 102 -0.61 -9.50 1.22
N THR A 103 0.36 -10.36 1.32
CA THR A 103 0.44 -11.29 2.44
C THR A 103 0.47 -10.55 3.78
N LEU A 104 -0.21 -11.09 4.80
CA LEU A 104 -0.09 -10.62 6.17
C LEU A 104 1.19 -11.14 6.85
N CYS A 105 1.86 -12.11 6.22
CA CYS A 105 3.11 -12.69 6.69
C CYS A 105 4.23 -12.47 5.66
N PRO A 106 4.79 -11.26 5.55
CA PRO A 106 5.93 -11.01 4.69
C PRO A 106 7.18 -11.75 5.20
N GLU A 107 8.00 -12.23 4.28
CA GLU A 107 9.22 -12.97 4.59
C GLU A 107 10.44 -12.20 4.09
N ILE A 108 11.49 -12.10 4.93
CA ILE A 108 12.77 -11.53 4.50
C ILE A 108 13.51 -12.57 3.65
N ILE A 109 13.77 -12.23 2.39
CA ILE A 109 14.58 -13.04 1.50
C ILE A 109 16.05 -12.79 1.84
N THR A 110 16.76 -13.86 2.21
CA THR A 110 18.21 -13.81 2.41
C THR A 110 18.95 -13.89 1.07
N GLU A 111 20.11 -13.30 1.00
CA GLU A 111 20.98 -12.94 -0.13
C GLU A 111 20.88 -13.70 -1.49
N SER A 112 20.49 -14.95 -1.50
CA SER A 112 20.46 -15.75 -2.73
C SER A 112 19.20 -15.60 -3.57
N GLY A 113 18.20 -14.86 -3.09
CA GLY A 113 16.89 -14.70 -3.74
C GLY A 113 16.58 -13.28 -4.20
N LEU A 114 17.54 -12.36 -4.07
CA LEU A 114 17.33 -10.97 -4.50
C LEU A 114 17.33 -10.87 -6.02
N GLU A 115 16.20 -10.43 -6.57
CA GLU A 115 16.10 -10.10 -7.97
C GLU A 115 16.15 -8.58 -8.16
N VAL A 116 16.88 -8.14 -9.18
CA VAL A 116 16.86 -6.74 -9.60
C VAL A 116 15.51 -6.47 -10.26
N VAL A 117 14.75 -5.56 -9.66
CA VAL A 117 13.48 -5.09 -10.24
C VAL A 117 13.75 -4.45 -11.60
N GLY A 118 13.12 -4.98 -12.64
CA GLY A 118 13.21 -4.42 -13.98
C GLY A 118 12.51 -3.06 -14.11
N PRO A 119 12.66 -2.39 -15.26
CA PRO A 119 11.97 -1.13 -15.50
C PRO A 119 10.45 -1.31 -15.50
N ALA A 120 9.73 -0.28 -15.07
CA ALA A 120 8.27 -0.20 -15.04
C ALA A 120 7.60 -1.30 -14.20
N LEU A 121 8.10 -1.55 -13.00
CA LEU A 121 7.51 -2.50 -12.07
C LEU A 121 6.86 -1.78 -10.87
N VAL A 122 5.61 -2.13 -10.61
CA VAL A 122 4.89 -1.68 -9.43
C VAL A 122 5.42 -2.41 -8.21
N ILE A 123 6.06 -1.68 -7.29
CA ILE A 123 6.66 -2.25 -6.09
C ILE A 123 5.76 -2.19 -4.86
N ALA A 124 4.79 -1.27 -4.85
CA ALA A 124 3.90 -1.06 -3.72
C ALA A 124 2.60 -0.36 -4.16
N TYR A 125 1.63 -0.32 -3.26
CA TYR A 125 0.44 0.53 -3.36
C TYR A 125 0.30 1.39 -2.12
N ALA A 126 0.03 2.67 -2.34
CA ALA A 126 -0.26 3.61 -1.28
C ALA A 126 -1.65 3.36 -0.65
N LEU A 127 -1.87 3.89 0.56
CA LEU A 127 -3.15 3.73 1.26
C LEU A 127 -4.33 4.25 0.45
N ASN A 128 -4.14 5.27 -0.39
CA ASN A 128 -5.14 5.83 -1.30
C ASN A 128 -5.28 5.06 -2.63
N SER A 129 -4.76 3.86 -2.74
CA SER A 129 -4.76 2.99 -3.92
C SER A 129 -3.90 3.46 -5.12
N VAL A 130 -3.18 4.56 -5.00
CA VAL A 130 -2.18 4.97 -6.00
C VAL A 130 -0.96 4.05 -5.89
N LYS A 131 -0.42 3.62 -7.03
CA LYS A 131 0.75 2.72 -7.04
C LYS A 131 2.06 3.47 -6.86
N PHE A 132 3.05 2.80 -6.27
CA PHE A 132 4.46 3.17 -6.36
C PHE A 132 5.09 2.42 -7.53
N ASP A 133 5.62 3.15 -8.48
CA ASP A 133 6.24 2.63 -9.70
C ASP A 133 7.45 3.52 -10.04
N PRO A 134 8.52 3.42 -9.22
CA PRO A 134 9.64 4.36 -9.28
C PRO A 134 10.53 4.17 -10.50
N ALA A 135 10.44 3.01 -11.16
CA ALA A 135 11.24 2.74 -12.35
C ALA A 135 10.67 3.44 -13.59
N THR A 136 11.55 3.79 -14.52
CA THR A 136 11.17 4.33 -15.83
C THR A 136 11.39 3.30 -16.94
N ALA A 137 10.71 3.49 -18.07
CA ALA A 137 10.91 2.63 -19.24
C ALA A 137 12.26 2.83 -19.92
N GLY A 138 12.99 3.91 -19.60
CA GLY A 138 14.26 4.27 -20.20
C GLY A 138 15.47 3.61 -19.54
N ARG A 139 16.53 3.42 -20.29
CA ARG A 139 17.80 2.86 -19.81
C ARG A 139 18.98 3.72 -20.17
N CYS A 140 20.02 3.63 -19.33
CA CYS A 140 21.33 4.23 -19.55
C CYS A 140 22.37 3.14 -19.71
N ASN A 141 23.39 3.40 -20.57
CA ASN A 141 24.58 2.56 -20.63
C ASN A 141 25.62 3.00 -19.56
N ASP A 142 26.72 2.25 -19.45
CA ASP A 142 27.78 2.52 -18.48
C ASP A 142 28.53 3.84 -18.74
N ALA A 143 28.39 4.44 -19.93
CA ALA A 143 28.90 5.76 -20.26
C ALA A 143 27.93 6.90 -19.92
N GLY A 144 26.77 6.59 -19.27
CA GLY A 144 25.74 7.57 -18.90
C GLY A 144 24.88 8.07 -20.07
N VAL A 145 24.93 7.41 -21.23
CA VAL A 145 24.05 7.74 -22.35
C VAL A 145 22.73 7.07 -22.17
N CYS A 146 21.67 7.85 -22.04
CA CYS A 146 20.32 7.42 -21.72
C CYS A 146 19.36 7.57 -22.90
N SER A 147 18.32 6.73 -22.95
CA SER A 147 17.27 6.79 -23.96
C SER A 147 15.93 6.34 -23.37
N LEU A 148 14.87 7.10 -23.61
CA LEU A 148 13.50 6.73 -23.26
C LEU A 148 12.91 5.66 -24.20
N ALA A 149 13.46 5.50 -25.40
CA ALA A 149 13.09 4.45 -26.33
C ALA A 149 13.85 3.19 -25.93
N GLN A 150 13.20 2.24 -25.27
CA GLN A 150 13.71 0.90 -24.88
C GLN A 150 15.21 0.74 -25.05
N GLY A 151 15.96 1.50 -24.28
CA GLY A 151 17.37 1.71 -24.49
C GLY A 151 18.22 0.47 -24.21
N LYS A 152 19.33 0.39 -24.86
CA LYS A 152 20.38 -0.59 -24.58
C LYS A 152 21.21 -0.08 -23.41
N GLY A 153 21.15 -0.74 -22.27
CA GLY A 153 21.96 -0.39 -21.12
C GLY A 153 21.57 -1.21 -19.88
N SER A 154 22.42 -1.19 -18.89
CA SER A 154 22.31 -1.95 -17.66
C SER A 154 21.61 -1.16 -16.55
N TRP A 155 21.47 0.17 -16.70
CA TRP A 155 20.93 1.05 -15.68
C TRP A 155 19.58 1.60 -16.09
N ASN A 156 18.63 1.63 -15.17
CA ASN A 156 17.35 2.32 -15.37
C ASN A 156 17.54 3.84 -15.17
N ILE A 157 16.81 4.66 -15.92
CA ILE A 157 16.71 6.09 -15.65
C ILE A 157 15.95 6.25 -14.32
N GLU A 158 16.52 7.04 -13.43
CA GLU A 158 15.84 7.48 -12.21
C GLU A 158 15.04 8.75 -12.52
N ALA A 159 13.73 8.76 -12.27
CA ALA A 159 12.85 9.84 -12.71
C ALA A 159 13.12 11.16 -11.97
N LEU A 160 13.36 11.11 -10.67
CA LEU A 160 13.47 12.29 -9.82
C LEU A 160 14.86 12.95 -9.86
N GLY A 161 15.90 12.17 -10.14
CA GLY A 161 17.28 12.63 -10.13
C GLY A 161 17.92 12.88 -11.51
N HIS A 162 17.20 12.58 -12.60
CA HIS A 162 17.79 12.62 -13.92
C HIS A 162 17.77 14.04 -14.52
N ILE A 163 18.95 14.60 -14.78
CA ILE A 163 19.09 15.98 -15.27
C ILE A 163 18.80 16.17 -16.77
N THR A 164 18.74 15.07 -17.54
CA THR A 164 18.57 15.14 -19.01
C THR A 164 17.11 15.02 -19.43
N PHE A 165 16.29 14.34 -18.63
CA PHE A 165 14.86 14.14 -18.90
C PHE A 165 14.04 14.79 -17.80
N ASN A 166 13.01 15.55 -18.20
CA ASN A 166 11.95 16.00 -17.33
C ASN A 166 10.73 15.12 -17.61
N PHE A 167 10.23 14.45 -16.59
CA PHE A 167 9.09 13.55 -16.71
C PHE A 167 7.77 14.23 -16.34
N GLY A 168 7.82 15.55 -16.04
CA GLY A 168 6.64 16.33 -15.65
C GLY A 168 6.09 15.95 -14.28
N ASP A 169 6.99 15.55 -13.37
CA ASP A 169 6.61 15.18 -12.01
C ASP A 169 6.07 16.37 -11.22
N ASP A 170 5.12 16.11 -10.36
CA ASP A 170 4.52 17.10 -9.46
C ASP A 170 5.20 17.12 -8.07
N MET A 171 4.61 17.94 -7.15
CA MET A 171 5.11 18.09 -5.79
C MET A 171 5.01 16.79 -4.95
N ASN A 172 4.26 15.81 -5.42
CA ASN A 172 4.17 14.49 -4.79
C ASN A 172 5.14 13.48 -5.36
N HIS A 173 6.16 13.92 -6.12
CA HIS A 173 7.09 13.04 -6.83
C HIS A 173 6.36 12.03 -7.72
N ALA A 174 5.37 12.50 -8.46
CA ALA A 174 4.46 11.66 -9.22
C ALA A 174 4.14 12.27 -10.59
N HIS A 175 3.75 11.41 -11.52
CA HIS A 175 3.24 11.81 -12.82
C HIS A 175 2.23 10.78 -13.37
N VAL A 176 1.80 10.97 -14.63
CA VAL A 176 0.73 10.18 -15.24
C VAL A 176 1.26 9.33 -16.37
N GLN A 177 0.98 8.02 -16.34
CA GLN A 177 1.29 7.10 -17.44
C GLN A 177 0.32 7.29 -18.64
N PRO A 178 0.66 6.79 -19.85
CA PRO A 178 -0.21 6.92 -21.03
C PRO A 178 -1.61 6.32 -20.86
N ASN A 179 -1.80 5.34 -19.99
CA ASN A 179 -3.10 4.77 -19.64
C ASN A 179 -3.90 5.59 -18.63
N GLY A 180 -3.36 6.73 -18.17
CA GLY A 180 -3.98 7.61 -17.19
C GLY A 180 -3.68 7.25 -15.73
N ALA A 181 -2.80 6.29 -15.46
CA ALA A 181 -2.44 5.92 -14.10
C ALA A 181 -1.50 6.99 -13.51
N TYR A 182 -1.97 7.73 -12.52
CA TYR A 182 -1.14 8.53 -11.65
C TYR A 182 -0.33 7.60 -10.73
N HIS A 183 0.95 7.88 -10.53
CA HIS A 183 1.82 7.00 -9.75
C HIS A 183 2.99 7.76 -9.12
N TYR A 184 3.44 7.25 -7.97
CA TYR A 184 4.54 7.84 -7.21
C TYR A 184 5.87 7.24 -7.63
N HIS A 185 6.87 8.12 -7.80
CA HIS A 185 8.29 7.78 -7.92
C HIS A 185 9.05 7.96 -6.61
N GLY A 186 8.50 8.74 -5.68
CA GLY A 186 9.10 9.03 -4.40
C GLY A 186 8.05 9.18 -3.30
N ILE A 187 8.39 9.92 -2.25
CA ILE A 187 7.51 10.15 -1.10
C ILE A 187 6.32 11.00 -1.56
N PRO A 188 5.08 10.54 -1.37
CA PRO A 188 3.87 11.30 -1.71
C PRO A 188 3.61 12.36 -0.63
N GLU A 189 4.18 13.55 -0.80
CA GLU A 189 4.22 14.59 0.23
C GLU A 189 2.83 14.95 0.77
N LEU A 190 1.87 15.20 -0.11
CA LEU A 190 0.52 15.58 0.33
C LEU A 190 -0.30 14.40 0.85
N LEU A 191 0.04 13.16 0.50
CA LEU A 191 -0.55 12.00 1.18
C LEU A 191 -0.03 11.90 2.62
N VAL A 192 1.27 12.14 2.84
CA VAL A 192 1.86 12.17 4.20
C VAL A 192 1.18 13.26 5.04
N ASP A 193 0.99 14.45 4.48
CA ASP A 193 0.29 15.55 5.15
C ASP A 193 -1.17 15.19 5.44
N PHE A 194 -1.86 14.53 4.52
CA PHE A 194 -3.23 14.04 4.70
C PHE A 194 -3.34 13.02 5.84
N LEU A 195 -2.33 12.15 6.00
CA LEU A 195 -2.28 11.16 7.08
C LEU A 195 -1.93 11.77 8.45
N GLY A 196 -1.52 13.05 8.49
CA GLY A 196 -1.46 13.86 9.71
C GLY A 196 -0.22 13.70 10.57
N ASP A 197 0.81 12.96 10.14
CA ASP A 197 2.06 12.82 10.92
C ASP A 197 3.30 12.84 10.03
N ASN A 198 3.68 14.06 9.61
CA ASN A 198 4.85 14.30 8.76
C ASN A 198 6.20 14.33 9.50
N GLN A 199 6.23 14.08 10.83
CA GLN A 199 7.46 13.96 11.63
C GLN A 199 7.58 12.62 12.38
N GLY A 200 6.59 11.73 12.24
CA GLY A 200 6.55 10.40 12.83
C GLY A 200 6.78 9.28 11.83
N MET A 201 6.77 8.05 12.32
CA MET A 201 6.77 6.85 11.48
C MET A 201 5.38 6.69 10.85
N THR A 202 5.20 7.22 9.65
CA THR A 202 3.92 7.20 8.94
C THR A 202 3.91 6.10 7.89
N ILE A 203 3.01 5.13 8.01
CA ILE A 203 2.77 4.13 6.96
C ILE A 203 2.03 4.81 5.81
N VAL A 204 2.60 4.77 4.62
CA VAL A 204 2.01 5.36 3.41
C VAL A 204 1.44 4.31 2.46
N GLY A 205 1.74 3.04 2.67
CA GLY A 205 1.28 1.95 1.82
C GLY A 205 1.85 0.60 2.18
N TRP A 206 1.69 -0.35 1.26
CA TRP A 206 2.14 -1.72 1.39
C TRP A 206 2.92 -2.14 0.15
N ALA A 207 4.10 -2.70 0.36
CA ALA A 207 4.91 -3.29 -0.70
C ALA A 207 4.27 -4.58 -1.23
N SER A 208 4.60 -4.93 -2.46
CA SER A 208 3.99 -6.09 -3.14
C SER A 208 4.27 -7.43 -2.43
N ASP A 209 5.31 -7.49 -1.63
CA ASP A 209 5.69 -8.63 -0.78
C ASP A 209 5.07 -8.59 0.63
N GLY A 210 4.24 -7.59 0.93
CA GLY A 210 3.49 -7.47 2.17
C GLY A 210 4.12 -6.59 3.25
N PHE A 211 5.37 -6.13 3.09
CA PHE A 211 5.98 -5.22 4.05
C PHE A 211 5.34 -3.83 4.03
N PRO A 212 5.22 -3.16 5.19
CA PRO A 212 4.75 -1.79 5.25
C PRO A 212 5.77 -0.82 4.64
N VAL A 213 5.27 0.17 3.90
CA VAL A 213 6.07 1.27 3.35
C VAL A 213 5.87 2.48 4.23
N TYR A 214 6.95 2.96 4.85
CA TYR A 214 6.96 4.15 5.68
C TYR A 214 7.48 5.37 4.91
N ALA A 215 6.94 6.54 5.25
CA ALA A 215 7.55 7.81 4.86
C ALA A 215 8.87 8.03 5.63
N ARG A 216 9.62 9.03 5.25
CA ARG A 216 11.03 9.38 5.56
C ARG A 216 11.53 9.24 7.01
N TYR A 217 10.66 9.03 7.98
CA TYR A 217 11.04 8.96 9.39
C TYR A 217 11.10 7.54 9.90
N GLY A 218 12.09 7.25 10.74
CA GLY A 218 12.28 5.95 11.37
C GLY A 218 13.04 6.06 12.68
N PHE A 219 13.11 4.98 13.42
CA PHE A 219 13.88 4.92 14.66
C PHE A 219 15.37 5.18 14.43
N SER A 220 16.02 5.90 15.34
CA SER A 220 17.45 6.17 15.28
C SER A 220 18.30 4.90 15.50
N ASP A 221 17.77 3.95 16.25
CA ASP A 221 18.25 2.57 16.37
C ASP A 221 17.12 1.64 15.89
N PRO A 222 17.30 0.91 14.78
CA PRO A 222 16.26 0.03 14.25
C PRO A 222 15.91 -1.15 15.16
N ASN A 223 16.75 -1.46 16.15
CA ASN A 223 16.52 -2.54 17.12
C ASN A 223 15.88 -2.04 18.42
N ASP A 224 15.69 -0.74 18.60
CA ASP A 224 15.08 -0.15 19.79
C ASP A 224 13.85 0.69 19.44
N PRO A 225 12.62 0.17 19.63
CA PRO A 225 11.39 0.89 19.35
C PRO A 225 11.14 2.10 20.28
N ASN A 226 11.97 2.28 21.32
CA ASN A 226 11.95 3.44 22.19
C ASN A 226 13.00 4.49 21.83
N SER A 227 13.83 4.23 20.81
CA SER A 227 14.80 5.20 20.35
C SER A 227 14.11 6.40 19.68
N SER A 228 14.80 7.53 19.62
CA SER A 228 14.25 8.74 18.99
C SER A 228 13.99 8.52 17.49
N ILE A 229 12.95 9.16 16.99
CA ILE A 229 12.66 9.18 15.56
C ILE A 229 13.56 10.21 14.87
N LYS A 230 14.09 9.86 13.70
CA LYS A 230 14.91 10.74 12.86
C LYS A 230 14.49 10.66 11.39
N SER A 231 14.77 11.70 10.61
CA SER A 231 14.67 11.63 9.16
C SER A 231 15.74 10.69 8.62
N LEU A 232 15.32 9.68 7.88
CA LEU A 232 16.18 8.78 7.15
C LEU A 232 16.61 9.42 5.83
N LYS A 233 17.80 9.11 5.38
CA LYS A 233 18.31 9.53 4.07
C LYS A 233 18.58 8.29 3.23
N PRO A 234 18.38 8.36 1.91
CA PRO A 234 18.79 7.28 1.03
C PRO A 234 20.31 7.06 1.19
N SER A 235 20.71 5.80 1.12
CA SER A 235 22.10 5.36 1.23
C SER A 235 22.84 5.52 -0.10
#